data_a33bb2f8087508ffaf5b2dee0729af57
#
_entry.id   a33bb2f8087508ffaf5b2dee0729af57
#
_cell.length_a   1.000
_cell.length_b   1.000
_cell.length_c   1.000
_cell.angle_alpha   90.00
_cell.angle_beta   90.00
_cell.angle_gamma   90.00
#
_symmetry.space_group_name_H-M   'P 1'
#
loop_
_entity.id
_entity.type
_entity.pdbx_description
1 polymer ?
#
loop_
_entity_poly.entity_id
_entity_poly.type
_entity_poly.pdbx_seq_one_letter_code
_entity_poly.pdbx_strand_id
1 'polypeptide(L)' 'MVTPEQMRLFALECLRWSEETDDASQRDIMVRVAKTWMSTASAIERRVSSGYELASPDLRAKLD' A
#
# COMPACT_ATOMS: atom_id res chain seq x y z
N MET A 1 0.79 -13.59 -4.16
CA MET A 1 0.51 -12.17 -4.46
C MET A 1 0.42 -11.38 -3.17
N VAL A 2 1.04 -10.21 -3.14
CA VAL A 2 1.06 -9.40 -1.93
C VAL A 2 -0.26 -8.63 -1.80
N THR A 3 -0.94 -8.79 -0.67
CA THR A 3 -2.19 -8.09 -0.38
C THR A 3 -1.91 -6.72 0.26
N PRO A 4 -2.87 -5.77 0.21
CA PRO A 4 -2.71 -4.50 0.93
C PRO A 4 -2.45 -4.69 2.42
N GLU A 5 -3.05 -5.69 3.02
CA GLU A 5 -2.82 -6.01 4.43
C GLU A 5 -1.37 -6.42 4.68
N GLN A 6 -0.82 -7.26 3.81
CA GLN A 6 0.58 -7.65 3.89
C GLN A 6 1.51 -6.46 3.67
N MET A 7 1.14 -5.56 2.77
CA MET A 7 1.92 -4.34 2.53
C MET A 7 1.98 -3.47 3.78
N ARG A 8 0.89 -3.37 4.53
CA ARG A 8 0.89 -2.63 5.79
C ARG A 8 1.77 -3.31 6.83
N LEU A 9 1.77 -4.63 6.87
CA LEU A 9 2.67 -5.37 7.76
C LEU A 9 4.12 -5.12 7.40
N PHE A 10 4.46 -5.09 6.13
CA PHE A 10 5.82 -4.75 5.70
C PHE A 10 6.19 -3.33 6.10
N ALA A 11 5.24 -2.39 6.00
CA ALA A 11 5.48 -1.02 6.43
C ALA A 11 5.78 -0.95 7.93
N LEU A 12 5.03 -1.69 8.74
CA LEU A 12 5.27 -1.74 10.18
C LEU A 12 6.62 -2.36 10.50
N GLU A 13 7.02 -3.39 9.77
CA GLU A 13 8.35 -4.00 9.92
C GLU A 13 9.45 -3.00 9.58
N CYS A 14 9.29 -2.23 8.52
CA CYS A 14 10.25 -1.21 8.15
C CYS A 14 10.36 -0.13 9.23
N LEU A 15 9.24 0.30 9.80
CA LEU A 15 9.24 1.28 10.88
C LEU A 15 9.93 0.74 12.13
N ARG A 16 9.70 -0.52 12.42
CA ARG A 16 10.34 -1.19 13.55
C ARG A 16 11.85 -1.24 13.37
N TRP A 17 12.30 -1.60 12.17
CA TRP A 17 13.73 -1.61 11.86
C TRP A 17 14.32 -0.20 11.91
N SER A 18 13.56 0.82 11.52
CA SER A 18 14.03 2.20 11.60
C SER A 18 14.30 2.63 13.05
N GLU A 19 13.55 2.08 13.99
CA GLU A 19 13.77 2.36 15.40
C GLU A 19 15.00 1.63 15.96
N GLU A 20 15.35 0.50 15.38
CA GLU A 20 16.47 -0.33 15.83
C GLU A 20 17.80 0.09 15.24
N THR A 21 17.82 0.83 14.12
CA THR A 21 19.06 1.23 13.48
C THR A 21 19.61 2.52 14.09
N ASP A 22 20.91 2.57 14.28
CA ASP A 22 21.62 3.76 14.75
C ASP A 22 21.99 4.69 13.61
N ASP A 23 21.89 4.23 12.37
CA ASP A 23 22.27 5.00 11.19
C ASP A 23 21.09 5.86 10.74
N ALA A 24 21.25 7.19 10.80
CA ALA A 24 20.20 8.12 10.41
C ALA A 24 19.80 7.99 8.94
N SER A 25 20.77 7.71 8.06
CA SER A 25 20.48 7.52 6.63
C SER A 25 19.62 6.29 6.39
N GLN A 26 19.95 5.19 7.07
CA GLN A 26 19.15 3.97 6.97
C GLN A 26 17.76 4.16 7.56
N ARG A 27 17.68 4.91 8.65
CA ARG A 27 16.38 5.22 9.27
C ARG A 27 15.47 5.97 8.32
N ASP A 28 16.01 6.97 7.64
CA ASP A 28 15.27 7.75 6.65
C ASP A 28 14.78 6.88 5.51
N ILE A 29 15.64 5.99 5.01
CA ILE A 29 15.27 5.08 3.93
C ILE A 29 14.15 4.14 4.38
N MET A 30 14.25 3.58 5.57
CA MET A 30 13.25 2.67 6.12
C MET A 30 11.90 3.36 6.27
N VAL A 31 11.89 4.60 6.75
CA VAL A 31 10.66 5.38 6.90
C VAL A 31 10.03 5.66 5.55
N ARG A 32 10.84 6.00 4.54
CA ARG A 32 10.34 6.23 3.19
C ARG A 32 9.73 4.98 2.59
N VAL A 33 10.39 3.84 2.76
CA VAL A 33 9.89 2.56 2.27
C VAL A 33 8.57 2.24 2.95
N ALA A 34 8.47 2.45 4.26
CA ALA A 34 7.24 2.21 5.01
C ALA A 34 6.10 3.08 4.48
N LYS A 35 6.35 4.35 4.24
CA LYS A 35 5.34 5.26 3.68
C LYS A 35 4.91 4.83 2.30
N THR A 36 5.84 4.37 1.48
CA THR A 36 5.56 3.86 0.14
C THR A 36 4.66 2.63 0.21
N TRP A 37 4.96 1.69 1.10
CA TRP A 37 4.13 0.51 1.30
C TRP A 37 2.71 0.88 1.69
N MET A 38 2.56 1.80 2.64
CA MET A 38 1.24 2.24 3.12
C MET A 38 0.46 2.97 2.03
N SER A 39 1.12 3.84 1.28
CA SER A 39 0.50 4.56 0.17
C SER A 39 0.05 3.61 -0.93
N THR A 40 0.89 2.63 -1.24
CA THR A 40 0.57 1.62 -2.25
C THR A 40 -0.62 0.78 -1.81
N ALA A 41 -0.64 0.35 -0.55
CA ALA A 41 -1.75 -0.43 -0.01
C ALA A 41 -3.07 0.35 -0.10
N SER A 42 -3.04 1.62 0.28
CA SER A 42 -4.22 2.49 0.20
C SER A 42 -4.68 2.70 -1.24
N ALA A 43 -3.73 2.87 -2.17
CA ALA A 43 -4.05 3.05 -3.58
C ALA A 43 -4.70 1.80 -4.17
N ILE A 44 -4.19 0.62 -3.81
CA ILE A 44 -4.76 -0.64 -4.27
C ILE A 44 -6.18 -0.81 -3.74
N GLU A 45 -6.37 -0.52 -2.46
CA GLU A 45 -7.70 -0.63 -1.85
C GLU A 45 -8.71 0.32 -2.50
N ARG A 46 -8.28 1.54 -2.82
CA ARG A 46 -9.14 2.48 -3.51
C ARG A 46 -9.48 1.99 -4.91
N ARG A 47 -8.53 1.38 -5.60
CA ARG A 47 -8.77 0.81 -6.92
C ARG A 47 -9.74 -0.35 -6.86
N VAL A 48 -9.59 -1.21 -5.88
CA VAL A 48 -10.50 -2.33 -5.69
C VAL A 48 -11.90 -1.82 -5.41
N SER A 49 -12.05 -0.84 -4.53
CA SER A 49 -13.34 -0.21 -4.23
C SER A 49 -13.92 0.45 -5.47
N SER A 50 -13.11 1.21 -6.20
CA SER A 50 -13.53 1.83 -7.46
C SER A 50 -13.86 0.78 -8.50
N GLY A 51 -13.10 -0.30 -8.56
CA GLY A 51 -13.37 -1.42 -9.44
C GLY A 51 -14.69 -2.08 -9.13
N TYR A 52 -15.04 -2.14 -7.85
CA TYR A 52 -16.33 -2.65 -7.42
C TYR A 52 -17.45 -1.75 -7.90
N GLU A 53 -17.29 -0.45 -7.77
CA GLU A 53 -18.24 0.52 -8.28
C GLU A 53 -18.28 0.52 -9.80
N LEU A 54 -17.10 0.41 -10.43
CA LEU A 54 -16.98 0.34 -11.87
C LEU A 54 -17.48 -0.97 -12.45
N ALA A 55 -17.56 -2.00 -11.62
CA ALA A 55 -18.17 -3.28 -12.02
C ALA A 55 -19.68 -3.23 -11.95
N SER A 56 -20.26 -2.06 -11.68
CA SER A 56 -21.70 -1.86 -11.72
C SER A 56 -22.24 -2.19 -13.13
N PRO A 57 -23.54 -2.54 -13.23
CA PRO A 57 -24.12 -2.86 -14.54
C PRO A 57 -23.93 -1.76 -15.58
N ASP A 58 -23.93 -0.51 -15.17
CA ASP A 58 -23.79 0.61 -16.07
C ASP A 58 -22.42 0.62 -16.77
N LEU A 59 -21.37 0.33 -16.01
CA LEU A 59 -20.04 0.30 -16.58
C LEU A 59 -19.87 -0.90 -17.49
N ARG A 60 -20.40 -2.04 -17.08
CA ARG A 60 -20.35 -3.25 -17.92
C ARG A 60 -21.02 -3.01 -19.26
N ALA A 61 -22.14 -2.33 -19.24
CA ALA A 61 -22.86 -1.99 -20.46
C ALA A 61 -22.01 -1.10 -21.36
N LYS A 62 -21.22 -0.23 -20.78
CA LYS A 62 -20.33 0.65 -21.57
C LYS A 62 -19.11 -0.07 -22.10
N LEU A 63 -18.65 -1.09 -21.42
CA LEU A 63 -17.48 -1.86 -21.84
C LEU A 63 -17.82 -2.91 -22.89
N ASP A 64 -19.04 -3.33 -22.90
CA ASP A 64 -19.55 -4.26 -23.90
C ASP A 64 -19.94 -3.51 -25.17
#